data_d86eb2df3fd64edca6f7b2eefc1c137a
#
_entry.id   d86eb2df3fd64edca6f7b2eefc1c137a
#
_cell.length_a   1.000
_cell.length_b   1.000
_cell.length_c   1.000
_cell.angle_alpha   90.00
_cell.angle_beta   90.00
_cell.angle_gamma   90.00
#
_symmetry.space_group_name_H-M   'P 1'
#
loop_
_entity.id
_entity.type
_entity.pdbx_description
1 polymer ?
#
loop_
_entity_poly.entity_id
_entity_poly.type
_entity_poly.pdbx_seq_one_letter_code
_entity_poly.pdbx_strand_id
1 'polypeptide(L)'
;LTLLWIVTFPIKAQTVYDNTSFDAKVATVILQKDLAIYDPLPLLNLNGGDRLKLSFDILEPVNEFFNYSIIHCDRNWKPSDLQPMEYISGNTMGEITDFKFSTNTYQKYTHYNLKFPTSDMEITKSGNYALLIYRNFDVTDLVLTRRFMVVDNQTTIESDIKTATLPEFRFSHQEVDFMVNYEGFDIPNPFLDVNVTILQNNSWNNAIYDLKPLFVNNNQLSYNYEDKNVFPGTN
;
A
#
# COMPACT_ATOMS: atom_id res chain seq x y z
N LEU A 1 -36.94 4.99 42.75
CA LEU A 1 -36.79 5.26 41.30
C LEU A 1 -35.29 5.48 41.00
N THR A 2 -34.61 4.43 40.55
CA THR A 2 -33.17 4.48 40.25
C THR A 2 -32.96 4.93 38.82
N LEU A 3 -32.40 6.12 38.63
CA LEU A 3 -32.10 6.70 37.32
C LEU A 3 -30.80 6.05 36.81
N LEU A 4 -30.87 5.22 35.75
CA LEU A 4 -29.72 4.62 35.09
C LEU A 4 -29.13 5.65 34.10
N TRP A 5 -27.95 6.19 34.39
CA TRP A 5 -27.20 7.03 33.45
C TRP A 5 -26.49 6.14 32.44
N ILE A 6 -26.95 6.14 31.18
CA ILE A 6 -26.25 5.50 30.07
C ILE A 6 -25.20 6.50 29.59
N VAL A 7 -23.94 6.26 29.92
CA VAL A 7 -22.80 7.00 29.35
C VAL A 7 -22.49 6.38 27.99
N THR A 8 -22.92 7.05 26.92
CA THR A 8 -22.50 6.70 25.56
C THR A 8 -21.12 7.27 25.30
N PHE A 9 -20.09 6.40 25.26
CA PHE A 9 -18.77 6.79 24.73
C PHE A 9 -18.89 6.89 23.21
N PRO A 10 -18.43 8.00 22.58
CA PRO A 10 -18.33 8.04 21.13
C PRO A 10 -17.29 6.98 20.70
N ILE A 11 -17.76 5.96 19.98
CA ILE A 11 -16.87 5.05 19.27
C ILE A 11 -16.21 5.90 18.18
N LYS A 12 -14.95 6.31 18.39
CA LYS A 12 -14.15 6.88 17.30
C LYS A 12 -14.07 5.80 16.22
N ALA A 13 -14.65 6.08 15.06
CA ALA A 13 -14.45 5.23 13.90
C ALA A 13 -12.95 5.08 13.67
N GLN A 14 -12.45 3.87 13.76
CA GLN A 14 -11.04 3.58 13.50
C GLN A 14 -10.79 3.85 12.01
N THR A 15 -9.85 4.74 11.71
CA THR A 15 -9.45 5.01 10.32
C THR A 15 -8.96 3.70 9.69
N VAL A 16 -9.59 3.31 8.60
CA VAL A 16 -9.23 2.06 7.91
C VAL A 16 -8.09 2.37 6.94
N TYR A 17 -6.89 1.93 7.26
CA TYR A 17 -5.71 2.07 6.40
C TYR A 17 -5.68 0.94 5.35
N ASP A 18 -6.69 0.93 4.48
CA ASP A 18 -6.86 -0.03 3.39
C ASP A 18 -7.22 0.68 2.08
N ASN A 19 -7.38 -0.05 0.99
CA ASN A 19 -7.85 0.47 -0.30
C ASN A 19 -9.38 0.69 -0.26
N THR A 20 -9.83 1.65 0.53
CA THR A 20 -11.24 1.89 0.81
C THR A 20 -11.70 3.23 0.23
N SER A 21 -12.94 3.28 -0.23
CA SER A 21 -13.67 4.52 -0.53
C SER A 21 -14.82 4.64 0.46
N PHE A 22 -14.86 5.77 1.19
CA PHE A 22 -15.82 6.01 2.28
C PHE A 22 -17.06 6.76 1.80
N ASP A 23 -16.95 7.44 0.66
CA ASP A 23 -18.06 8.15 0.04
C ASP A 23 -18.58 7.34 -1.15
N ALA A 24 -19.89 7.10 -1.19
CA ALA A 24 -20.56 6.35 -2.27
C ALA A 24 -20.50 7.06 -3.65
N LYS A 25 -20.19 8.35 -3.69
CA LYS A 25 -20.01 9.12 -4.92
C LYS A 25 -18.63 8.94 -5.55
N VAL A 26 -17.69 8.35 -4.83
CA VAL A 26 -16.34 8.08 -5.33
C VAL A 26 -16.35 6.90 -6.29
N ALA A 27 -15.83 7.10 -7.48
CA ALA A 27 -15.70 6.07 -8.52
C ALA A 27 -14.31 6.10 -9.18
N THR A 28 -13.99 5.06 -9.93
CA THR A 28 -12.82 4.98 -10.82
C THR A 28 -11.50 5.34 -10.13
N VAL A 29 -11.28 4.80 -8.91
CA VAL A 29 -10.07 5.14 -8.14
C VAL A 29 -8.89 4.30 -8.61
N ILE A 30 -7.88 4.95 -9.18
CA ILE A 30 -6.66 4.35 -9.70
C ILE A 30 -5.45 5.02 -9.05
N LEU A 31 -4.59 4.23 -8.42
CA LEU A 31 -3.28 4.65 -7.92
C LEU A 31 -2.20 3.83 -8.62
N GLN A 32 -1.33 4.48 -9.37
CA GLN A 32 -0.26 3.84 -10.14
C GLN A 32 0.94 4.78 -10.28
N LYS A 33 2.06 4.28 -10.79
CA LYS A 33 3.19 5.14 -11.17
C LYS A 33 2.75 6.19 -12.20
N ASP A 34 3.21 7.43 -12.00
CA ASP A 34 3.00 8.48 -13.00
C ASP A 34 3.66 8.05 -14.33
N LEU A 35 2.97 8.26 -15.45
CA LEU A 35 3.38 7.83 -16.80
C LEU A 35 3.35 6.32 -17.07
N ALA A 36 2.99 5.47 -16.13
CA ALA A 36 2.78 4.05 -16.41
C ALA A 36 1.46 3.84 -17.19
N ILE A 37 1.49 2.95 -18.16
CA ILE A 37 0.26 2.53 -18.88
C ILE A 37 -0.55 1.62 -17.96
N TYR A 38 0.12 0.72 -17.27
CA TYR A 38 -0.46 -0.17 -16.28
C TYR A 38 0.61 -0.55 -15.25
N ASP A 39 0.38 -0.21 -13.99
CA ASP A 39 1.23 -0.62 -12.86
C ASP A 39 0.31 -0.96 -11.69
N PRO A 40 -0.01 -2.25 -11.49
CA PRO A 40 -0.96 -2.66 -10.48
C PRO A 40 -0.43 -2.53 -9.05
N LEU A 41 0.88 -2.35 -8.87
CA LEU A 41 1.51 -2.22 -7.57
C LEU A 41 2.07 -0.79 -7.40
N PRO A 42 1.41 0.08 -6.61
CA PRO A 42 1.87 1.44 -6.39
C PRO A 42 3.13 1.44 -5.50
N LEU A 43 4.30 1.41 -6.15
CA LEU A 43 5.60 1.31 -5.52
C LEU A 43 6.51 2.44 -5.98
N LEU A 44 7.13 3.13 -5.02
CA LEU A 44 8.16 4.15 -5.24
C LEU A 44 9.53 3.62 -4.82
N ASN A 45 10.57 4.04 -5.55
CA ASN A 45 11.94 3.88 -5.07
C ASN A 45 12.33 5.08 -4.21
N LEU A 46 12.82 4.82 -3.00
CA LEU A 46 13.37 5.87 -2.14
C LEU A 46 14.51 6.58 -2.88
N ASN A 47 14.49 7.89 -2.92
CA ASN A 47 15.46 8.71 -3.67
C ASN A 47 15.46 8.49 -5.21
N GLY A 48 14.48 7.75 -5.76
CA GLY A 48 14.41 7.45 -7.20
C GLY A 48 13.83 8.59 -8.07
N GLY A 49 13.24 9.60 -7.45
CA GLY A 49 12.54 10.68 -8.19
C GLY A 49 11.22 10.24 -8.83
N ASP A 50 10.79 9.00 -8.61
CA ASP A 50 9.51 8.46 -9.07
C ASP A 50 8.33 9.19 -8.41
N ARG A 51 7.19 9.24 -9.12
CA ARG A 51 5.92 9.74 -8.58
C ARG A 51 4.83 8.72 -8.80
N LEU A 52 3.86 8.72 -7.87
CA LEU A 52 2.56 8.09 -8.06
C LEU A 52 1.53 9.11 -8.53
N LYS A 53 0.57 8.63 -9.29
CA LYS A 53 -0.61 9.38 -9.69
C LYS A 53 -1.83 8.68 -9.14
N LEU A 54 -2.58 9.38 -8.28
CA LEU A 54 -3.94 9.03 -7.92
C LEU A 54 -4.89 9.71 -8.88
N SER A 55 -5.85 8.97 -9.43
CA SER A 55 -6.99 9.51 -10.19
C SER A 55 -8.27 8.96 -9.60
N PHE A 56 -9.30 9.80 -9.46
CA PHE A 56 -10.63 9.37 -9.02
C PHE A 56 -11.72 10.30 -9.53
N ASP A 57 -12.94 9.79 -9.58
CA ASP A 57 -14.12 10.54 -10.00
C ASP A 57 -15.06 10.76 -8.81
N ILE A 58 -15.64 11.97 -8.72
CA ILE A 58 -16.81 12.23 -7.88
C ILE A 58 -18.02 12.31 -8.83
N LEU A 59 -19.02 11.46 -8.61
CA LEU A 59 -20.21 11.32 -9.48
C LEU A 59 -21.18 12.49 -9.34
N GLU A 60 -20.65 13.70 -9.24
CA GLU A 60 -21.36 14.99 -9.23
C GLU A 60 -20.52 16.05 -9.95
N PRO A 61 -21.16 17.03 -10.62
CA PRO A 61 -20.47 18.11 -11.31
C PRO A 61 -20.16 19.27 -10.33
N VAL A 62 -19.54 18.97 -9.21
CA VAL A 62 -19.18 19.94 -8.17
C VAL A 62 -17.67 20.02 -8.01
N ASN A 63 -17.17 21.19 -7.71
CA ASN A 63 -15.80 21.36 -7.29
C ASN A 63 -15.72 21.25 -5.77
N GLU A 64 -15.29 20.10 -5.27
CA GLU A 64 -15.01 19.90 -3.85
C GLU A 64 -13.51 20.12 -3.58
N PHE A 65 -13.21 20.69 -2.41
CA PHE A 65 -11.82 20.88 -1.97
C PHE A 65 -11.35 19.65 -1.19
N PHE A 66 -10.38 18.97 -1.74
CA PHE A 66 -9.76 17.81 -1.12
C PHE A 66 -8.36 18.12 -0.64
N ASN A 67 -8.07 17.64 0.56
CA ASN A 67 -6.75 17.61 1.12
C ASN A 67 -6.23 16.17 1.12
N TYR A 68 -4.92 16.01 1.15
CA TYR A 68 -4.30 14.70 1.31
C TYR A 68 -3.18 14.74 2.33
N SER A 69 -2.95 13.61 2.96
CA SER A 69 -1.79 13.34 3.79
C SER A 69 -1.33 11.90 3.61
N ILE A 70 -0.09 11.65 4.03
CA ILE A 70 0.57 10.36 3.90
C ILE A 70 0.91 9.88 5.30
N ILE A 71 0.52 8.66 5.64
CA ILE A 71 0.77 8.02 6.93
C ILE A 71 1.72 6.84 6.72
N HIS A 72 2.84 6.82 7.45
CA HIS A 72 3.73 5.68 7.50
C HIS A 72 3.08 4.55 8.31
N CYS A 73 3.12 3.34 7.78
CA CYS A 73 2.51 2.15 8.37
C CYS A 73 3.55 1.08 8.66
N ASP A 74 3.24 0.24 9.64
CA ASP A 74 3.97 -0.98 9.92
C ASP A 74 3.70 -2.06 8.83
N ARG A 75 4.31 -3.24 8.99
CA ARG A 75 4.10 -4.39 8.08
C ARG A 75 2.65 -4.88 8.00
N ASN A 76 1.83 -4.57 9.00
CA ASN A 76 0.41 -4.94 9.07
C ASN A 76 -0.52 -3.81 8.62
N TRP A 77 0.04 -2.78 8.00
CA TRP A 77 -0.69 -1.59 7.53
C TRP A 77 -1.36 -0.78 8.65
N LYS A 78 -0.86 -0.90 9.88
CA LYS A 78 -1.24 -0.01 10.98
C LYS A 78 -0.30 1.19 11.01
N PRO A 79 -0.77 2.38 11.42
CA PRO A 79 0.12 3.51 11.62
C PRO A 79 1.30 3.11 12.48
N SER A 80 2.50 3.47 12.06
CA SER A 80 3.71 3.30 12.85
C SER A 80 3.79 4.33 13.98
N ASP A 81 4.72 4.12 14.91
CA ASP A 81 4.97 5.07 16.00
C ASP A 81 5.74 6.33 15.55
N LEU A 82 6.12 6.41 14.26
CA LEU A 82 6.86 7.55 13.72
C LEU A 82 5.97 8.79 13.59
N GLN A 83 6.54 9.94 13.96
CA GLN A 83 5.89 11.22 13.73
C GLN A 83 6.04 11.64 12.25
N PRO A 84 5.09 12.38 11.65
CA PRO A 84 5.15 12.76 10.23
C PRO A 84 6.48 13.40 9.80
N MET A 85 7.10 14.22 10.63
CA MET A 85 8.40 14.86 10.35
C MET A 85 9.60 13.90 10.32
N GLU A 86 9.42 12.65 10.75
CA GLU A 86 10.48 11.63 10.69
C GLU A 86 10.53 10.89 9.34
N TYR A 87 9.44 10.93 8.57
CA TYR A 87 9.34 10.25 7.28
C TYR A 87 8.90 11.16 6.12
N ILE A 88 8.57 12.43 6.40
CA ILE A 88 8.26 13.47 5.42
C ILE A 88 9.15 14.68 5.66
N SER A 89 9.81 15.15 4.61
CA SER A 89 10.48 16.44 4.56
C SER A 89 9.55 17.45 3.90
N GLY A 90 9.33 18.60 4.55
CA GLY A 90 8.44 19.65 4.05
C GLY A 90 7.03 19.58 4.64
N ASN A 91 6.01 19.78 3.81
CA ASN A 91 4.62 19.81 4.24
C ASN A 91 4.10 18.39 4.51
N THR A 92 3.39 18.19 5.61
CA THR A 92 2.76 16.90 5.96
C THR A 92 1.36 16.74 5.38
N MET A 93 0.83 17.79 4.76
CA MET A 93 -0.48 17.86 4.13
C MET A 93 -0.40 18.67 2.85
N GLY A 94 -1.19 18.29 1.84
CA GLY A 94 -1.32 19.00 0.59
C GLY A 94 -2.77 19.14 0.14
N GLU A 95 -2.98 19.86 -0.95
CA GLU A 95 -4.29 20.08 -1.58
C GLU A 95 -4.33 19.46 -2.97
N ILE A 96 -5.52 18.98 -3.39
CA ILE A 96 -5.77 18.48 -4.74
C ILE A 96 -6.37 19.62 -5.57
N THR A 97 -5.58 20.16 -6.50
CA THR A 97 -5.97 21.31 -7.33
C THR A 97 -6.24 20.94 -8.79
N ASP A 98 -5.78 19.76 -9.25
CA ASP A 98 -6.02 19.30 -10.63
C ASP A 98 -7.33 18.55 -10.72
N PHE A 99 -8.35 19.20 -11.29
CA PHE A 99 -9.65 18.61 -11.55
C PHE A 99 -10.24 19.04 -12.87
N LYS A 100 -11.16 18.24 -13.41
CA LYS A 100 -11.89 18.52 -14.66
C LYS A 100 -13.33 18.01 -14.56
N PHE A 101 -14.27 18.84 -15.04
CA PHE A 101 -15.66 18.43 -15.18
C PHE A 101 -15.83 17.54 -16.42
N SER A 102 -16.69 16.54 -16.30
CA SER A 102 -17.12 15.74 -17.45
C SER A 102 -17.88 16.59 -18.47
N THR A 103 -17.68 16.29 -19.75
CA THR A 103 -18.39 16.95 -20.87
C THR A 103 -19.11 15.88 -21.70
N ASN A 104 -20.35 16.17 -22.11
CA ASN A 104 -21.17 15.30 -22.95
C ASN A 104 -21.36 13.86 -22.43
N THR A 105 -21.36 13.68 -21.11
CA THR A 105 -21.58 12.39 -20.45
C THR A 105 -23.03 12.30 -19.91
N TYR A 106 -23.60 11.09 -19.90
CA TYR A 106 -24.92 10.84 -19.32
C TYR A 106 -24.89 11.07 -17.82
N GLN A 107 -23.96 10.44 -17.10
CA GLN A 107 -23.66 10.71 -15.70
C GLN A 107 -22.63 11.82 -15.64
N LYS A 108 -22.96 12.92 -14.98
CA LYS A 108 -22.00 14.01 -14.71
C LYS A 108 -21.09 13.62 -13.56
N TYR A 109 -19.79 13.95 -13.72
CA TYR A 109 -18.79 13.72 -12.69
C TYR A 109 -17.70 14.79 -12.74
N THR A 110 -16.93 14.89 -11.68
CA THR A 110 -15.71 15.67 -11.62
C THR A 110 -14.54 14.70 -11.45
N HIS A 111 -13.58 14.77 -12.36
CA HIS A 111 -12.35 13.96 -12.34
C HIS A 111 -11.25 14.69 -11.62
N TYR A 112 -10.60 14.05 -10.65
CA TYR A 112 -9.49 14.58 -9.86
C TYR A 112 -8.21 13.82 -10.12
N ASN A 113 -7.08 14.54 -10.13
CA ASN A 113 -5.75 13.96 -10.20
C ASN A 113 -4.86 14.51 -9.10
N LEU A 114 -4.05 13.64 -8.52
CA LEU A 114 -3.00 13.98 -7.57
C LEU A 114 -1.71 13.27 -7.96
N LYS A 115 -0.62 14.02 -8.12
CA LYS A 115 0.71 13.47 -8.29
C LYS A 115 1.53 13.74 -7.03
N PHE A 116 2.11 12.68 -6.49
CA PHE A 116 2.93 12.76 -5.27
C PHE A 116 4.07 11.71 -5.31
N PRO A 117 5.14 11.87 -4.52
CA PRO A 117 5.47 13.03 -3.70
C PRO A 117 5.70 14.29 -4.55
N THR A 118 5.68 15.45 -3.90
CA THR A 118 5.96 16.75 -4.52
C THR A 118 7.25 17.34 -3.94
N SER A 119 7.77 18.42 -4.55
CA SER A 119 8.92 19.15 -3.99
C SER A 119 8.67 19.72 -2.58
N ASP A 120 7.39 19.93 -2.24
CA ASP A 120 6.98 20.48 -0.94
C ASP A 120 6.62 19.37 0.07
N MET A 121 6.60 18.11 -0.36
CA MET A 121 6.31 16.94 0.46
C MET A 121 7.15 15.77 -0.08
N GLU A 122 8.34 15.55 0.48
CA GLU A 122 9.24 14.48 0.08
C GLU A 122 9.21 13.34 1.12
N ILE A 123 9.18 12.09 0.64
CA ILE A 123 9.24 10.91 1.51
C ILE A 123 10.69 10.56 1.75
N THR A 124 11.08 10.44 3.02
CA THR A 124 12.49 10.24 3.44
C THR A 124 12.78 8.86 4.02
N LYS A 125 11.77 8.01 4.19
CA LYS A 125 11.95 6.63 4.69
C LYS A 125 11.25 5.63 3.78
N SER A 126 11.81 4.44 3.69
CA SER A 126 11.16 3.28 3.09
C SER A 126 10.10 2.70 4.04
N GLY A 127 9.13 1.98 3.48
CA GLY A 127 8.09 1.30 4.25
C GLY A 127 6.75 1.26 3.54
N ASN A 128 5.74 0.81 4.29
CA ASN A 128 4.35 0.84 3.86
C ASN A 128 3.73 2.20 4.18
N TYR A 129 2.87 2.67 3.31
CA TYR A 129 2.24 3.98 3.43
C TYR A 129 0.76 3.94 3.06
N ALA A 130 -0.05 4.72 3.76
CA ALA A 130 -1.42 5.00 3.41
C ALA A 130 -1.54 6.46 2.95
N LEU A 131 -2.08 6.67 1.75
CA LEU A 131 -2.52 7.96 1.25
C LEU A 131 -3.96 8.17 1.70
N LEU A 132 -4.22 9.26 2.41
CA LEU A 132 -5.54 9.67 2.90
C LEU A 132 -6.02 10.87 2.09
N ILE A 133 -7.23 10.80 1.57
CA ILE A 133 -7.93 11.93 0.96
C ILE A 133 -9.13 12.28 1.83
N TYR A 134 -9.26 13.54 2.20
CA TYR A 134 -10.28 14.04 3.12
C TYR A 134 -10.72 15.45 2.75
N ARG A 135 -11.84 15.93 3.33
CA ARG A 135 -12.43 17.25 3.05
C ARG A 135 -12.05 18.28 4.10
N ASN A 136 -11.99 19.51 3.67
CA ASN A 136 -12.01 20.69 4.56
C ASN A 136 -10.94 20.67 5.67
N PHE A 137 -9.75 20.11 5.41
CA PHE A 137 -8.68 19.95 6.39
C PHE A 137 -9.04 19.07 7.60
N ASP A 138 -10.16 18.34 7.51
CA ASP A 138 -10.63 17.45 8.57
C ASP A 138 -10.30 15.98 8.23
N VAL A 139 -9.26 15.44 8.83
CA VAL A 139 -8.84 14.04 8.65
C VAL A 139 -9.89 13.01 9.10
N THR A 140 -10.94 13.45 9.77
CA THR A 140 -12.06 12.58 10.16
C THR A 140 -13.13 12.49 9.08
N ASP A 141 -13.18 13.45 8.13
CA ASP A 141 -14.05 13.42 6.94
C ASP A 141 -13.32 12.76 5.76
N LEU A 142 -13.03 11.47 5.92
CA LEU A 142 -12.34 10.68 4.92
C LEU A 142 -13.21 10.42 3.68
N VAL A 143 -12.62 10.62 2.52
CA VAL A 143 -13.21 10.34 1.21
C VAL A 143 -12.73 8.99 0.68
N LEU A 144 -11.42 8.79 0.68
CA LEU A 144 -10.81 7.51 0.29
C LEU A 144 -9.43 7.34 0.92
N THR A 145 -8.99 6.09 1.00
CA THR A 145 -7.62 5.71 1.36
C THR A 145 -7.05 4.75 0.32
N ARG A 146 -5.74 4.83 0.07
CA ARG A 146 -5.00 3.93 -0.82
C ARG A 146 -3.65 3.59 -0.24
N ARG A 147 -3.29 2.32 -0.30
CA ARG A 147 -1.99 1.80 0.11
C ARG A 147 -0.96 1.98 -1.00
N PHE A 148 0.27 2.32 -0.62
CA PHE A 148 1.42 2.28 -1.50
C PHE A 148 2.68 1.93 -0.70
N MET A 149 3.77 1.65 -1.38
CA MET A 149 5.02 1.26 -0.75
C MET A 149 6.16 2.14 -1.26
N VAL A 150 7.11 2.40 -0.36
CA VAL A 150 8.39 3.04 -0.70
C VAL A 150 9.50 2.05 -0.38
N VAL A 151 10.26 1.67 -1.39
CA VAL A 151 11.32 0.67 -1.27
C VAL A 151 12.69 1.33 -1.30
N ASP A 152 13.57 0.88 -0.40
CA ASP A 152 14.99 1.12 -0.44
C ASP A 152 15.68 -0.18 -0.85
N ASN A 153 16.22 -0.22 -2.07
CA ASN A 153 16.75 -1.45 -2.69
C ASN A 153 18.09 -1.84 -2.08
N GLN A 154 18.07 -2.38 -0.86
CA GLN A 154 19.24 -2.90 -0.15
C GLN A 154 19.50 -4.39 -0.41
N THR A 155 18.57 -5.07 -1.10
CA THR A 155 18.60 -6.51 -1.31
C THR A 155 18.26 -6.87 -2.75
N THR A 156 18.72 -8.05 -3.19
CA THR A 156 18.30 -8.64 -4.47
C THR A 156 17.58 -9.96 -4.23
N ILE A 157 16.58 -10.26 -5.05
CA ILE A 157 15.78 -11.48 -4.97
C ILE A 157 15.97 -12.27 -6.25
N GLU A 158 16.39 -13.54 -6.10
CA GLU A 158 16.42 -14.53 -7.17
C GLU A 158 15.27 -15.50 -6.94
N SER A 159 14.39 -15.66 -7.91
CA SER A 159 13.20 -16.51 -7.76
C SER A 159 13.05 -17.51 -8.90
N ASP A 160 12.50 -18.67 -8.57
CA ASP A 160 12.09 -19.72 -9.50
C ASP A 160 10.63 -20.09 -9.23
N ILE A 161 9.79 -20.02 -10.28
CA ILE A 161 8.39 -20.40 -10.21
C ILE A 161 8.21 -21.71 -10.96
N LYS A 162 7.83 -22.74 -10.25
CA LYS A 162 7.72 -24.10 -10.77
C LYS A 162 6.39 -24.76 -10.39
N THR A 163 6.12 -25.92 -10.98
CA THR A 163 5.05 -26.81 -10.54
C THR A 163 5.30 -27.26 -9.09
N ALA A 164 4.28 -27.27 -8.26
CA ALA A 164 4.41 -27.64 -6.86
C ALA A 164 5.07 -29.03 -6.71
N THR A 165 6.01 -29.11 -5.78
CA THR A 165 6.79 -30.32 -5.50
C THR A 165 5.92 -31.40 -4.84
N LEU A 166 5.02 -31.00 -3.93
CA LEU A 166 4.11 -31.93 -3.27
C LEU A 166 3.12 -32.56 -4.26
N PRO A 167 2.97 -33.90 -4.30
CA PRO A 167 2.13 -34.59 -5.25
C PRO A 167 0.66 -34.13 -5.24
N GLU A 168 0.13 -33.75 -4.09
CA GLU A 168 -1.25 -33.29 -3.92
C GLU A 168 -1.53 -31.95 -4.59
N PHE A 169 -0.50 -31.11 -4.75
CA PHE A 169 -0.58 -29.76 -5.33
C PHE A 169 -0.07 -29.69 -6.78
N ARG A 170 0.58 -30.74 -7.26
CA ARG A 170 1.33 -30.77 -8.54
C ARG A 170 0.51 -30.29 -9.75
N PHE A 171 -0.76 -30.59 -9.81
CA PHE A 171 -1.61 -30.27 -10.95
C PHE A 171 -2.48 -29.05 -10.77
N SER A 172 -2.42 -28.41 -9.60
CA SER A 172 -3.32 -27.32 -9.22
C SER A 172 -2.62 -26.08 -8.66
N HIS A 173 -1.33 -26.19 -8.30
CA HIS A 173 -0.60 -25.10 -7.65
C HIS A 173 0.76 -24.86 -8.30
N GLN A 174 1.25 -23.66 -8.11
CA GLN A 174 2.62 -23.24 -8.42
C GLN A 174 3.38 -23.04 -7.12
N GLU A 175 4.64 -23.41 -7.10
CA GLU A 175 5.59 -23.21 -6.02
C GLU A 175 6.54 -22.08 -6.38
N VAL A 176 6.81 -21.19 -5.45
CA VAL A 176 7.68 -20.03 -5.64
C VAL A 176 8.89 -20.17 -4.73
N ASP A 177 9.96 -20.76 -5.25
CA ASP A 177 11.25 -20.80 -4.56
C ASP A 177 12.00 -19.50 -4.78
N PHE A 178 12.67 -19.00 -3.73
CA PHE A 178 13.46 -17.80 -3.90
C PHE A 178 14.57 -17.68 -2.85
N MET A 179 15.56 -16.87 -3.20
CA MET A 179 16.66 -16.47 -2.34
C MET A 179 16.73 -14.95 -2.25
N VAL A 180 16.97 -14.44 -1.05
CA VAL A 180 17.20 -13.02 -0.79
C VAL A 180 18.66 -12.81 -0.47
N ASN A 181 19.37 -12.06 -1.31
CA ASN A 181 20.74 -11.66 -1.09
C ASN A 181 20.76 -10.26 -0.46
N TYR A 182 21.44 -10.11 0.69
CA TYR A 182 21.56 -8.86 1.45
C TYR A 182 23.01 -8.46 1.70
N GLU A 183 23.83 -8.58 0.65
CA GLU A 183 25.23 -8.21 0.71
C GLU A 183 25.39 -6.71 1.02
N GLY A 184 26.22 -6.41 2.02
CA GLY A 184 26.45 -5.01 2.46
C GLY A 184 25.43 -4.47 3.45
N PHE A 185 24.41 -5.25 3.80
CA PHE A 185 23.40 -4.89 4.81
C PHE A 185 23.48 -5.87 5.99
N ASP A 186 23.68 -5.36 7.21
CA ASP A 186 23.78 -6.19 8.41
C ASP A 186 22.39 -6.50 8.98
N ILE A 187 22.06 -7.79 9.07
CA ILE A 187 20.82 -8.28 9.70
C ILE A 187 21.24 -9.16 10.90
N PRO A 188 21.18 -8.65 12.13
CA PRO A 188 21.66 -9.36 13.32
C PRO A 188 20.98 -10.72 13.53
N ASN A 189 19.67 -10.80 13.34
CA ASN A 189 18.92 -12.05 13.46
C ASN A 189 17.89 -12.22 12.32
N PRO A 190 18.30 -12.78 11.17
CA PRO A 190 17.40 -12.91 10.01
C PRO A 190 16.10 -13.67 10.30
N PHE A 191 16.09 -14.61 11.23
CA PHE A 191 14.86 -15.36 11.59
C PHE A 191 13.83 -14.51 12.34
N LEU A 192 14.25 -13.47 13.05
CA LEU A 192 13.37 -12.54 13.77
C LEU A 192 13.13 -11.27 12.96
N ASP A 193 14.19 -10.70 12.39
CA ASP A 193 14.19 -9.35 11.84
C ASP A 193 13.65 -9.30 10.40
N VAL A 194 13.77 -10.41 9.63
CA VAL A 194 13.25 -10.49 8.27
C VAL A 194 11.86 -11.10 8.24
N ASN A 195 10.94 -10.41 7.58
CA ASN A 195 9.60 -10.90 7.29
C ASN A 195 9.33 -10.77 5.80
N VAL A 196 9.00 -11.87 5.16
CA VAL A 196 8.68 -11.90 3.74
C VAL A 196 7.18 -12.06 3.55
N THR A 197 6.64 -11.30 2.61
CA THR A 197 5.28 -11.46 2.11
C THR A 197 5.34 -11.72 0.61
N ILE A 198 4.67 -12.77 0.16
CA ILE A 198 4.57 -13.10 -1.27
C ILE A 198 3.16 -12.78 -1.74
N LEU A 199 3.06 -12.03 -2.83
CA LEU A 199 1.80 -11.69 -3.50
C LEU A 199 1.66 -12.48 -4.80
N GLN A 200 0.50 -13.06 -5.04
CA GLN A 200 0.13 -13.58 -6.35
C GLN A 200 -0.70 -12.53 -7.09
N ASN A 201 -0.31 -12.20 -8.33
CA ASN A 201 -1.00 -11.21 -9.18
C ASN A 201 -1.23 -9.84 -8.48
N ASN A 202 -0.27 -9.42 -7.66
CA ASN A 202 -0.33 -8.18 -6.86
C ASN A 202 -1.55 -8.09 -5.91
N SER A 203 -2.15 -9.23 -5.55
CA SER A 203 -3.30 -9.30 -4.66
C SER A 203 -2.88 -9.56 -3.21
N TRP A 204 -3.34 -8.71 -2.30
CA TRP A 204 -3.15 -8.90 -0.87
C TRP A 204 -4.09 -9.94 -0.27
N ASN A 205 -5.19 -10.29 -0.96
CA ASN A 205 -6.23 -11.20 -0.43
C ASN A 205 -5.76 -12.65 -0.28
N ASN A 206 -4.82 -13.08 -1.12
CA ASN A 206 -4.23 -14.41 -1.12
C ASN A 206 -2.73 -14.39 -0.82
N ALA A 207 -2.24 -13.31 -0.21
CA ALA A 207 -0.84 -13.17 0.13
C ALA A 207 -0.41 -14.20 1.17
N ILE A 208 0.81 -14.71 1.03
CA ILE A 208 1.48 -15.50 2.06
C ILE A 208 2.30 -14.55 2.92
N TYR A 209 1.94 -14.45 4.18
CA TYR A 209 2.54 -13.51 5.13
C TYR A 209 3.55 -14.18 6.05
N ASP A 210 4.48 -13.38 6.57
CA ASP A 210 5.40 -13.74 7.66
C ASP A 210 6.26 -14.98 7.37
N LEU A 211 6.55 -15.23 6.09
CA LEU A 211 7.42 -16.34 5.72
C LEU A 211 8.82 -16.08 6.26
N LYS A 212 9.35 -17.05 7.03
CA LYS A 212 10.69 -16.99 7.62
C LYS A 212 11.69 -17.69 6.73
N PRO A 213 12.99 -17.34 6.77
CA PRO A 213 13.98 -18.08 5.99
C PRO A 213 14.07 -19.53 6.48
N LEU A 214 14.19 -20.46 5.54
CA LEU A 214 14.47 -21.87 5.83
C LEU A 214 15.94 -22.07 6.23
N PHE A 215 16.83 -21.40 5.49
CA PHE A 215 18.26 -21.39 5.73
C PHE A 215 18.83 -19.98 5.62
N VAL A 216 19.87 -19.73 6.41
CA VAL A 216 20.67 -18.50 6.39
C VAL A 216 22.13 -18.88 6.14
N ASN A 217 22.73 -18.36 5.08
CA ASN A 217 24.12 -18.63 4.74
C ASN A 217 24.75 -17.39 4.05
N ASN A 218 25.88 -16.90 4.55
CA ASN A 218 26.72 -15.88 3.92
C ASN A 218 25.94 -14.73 3.26
N ASN A 219 25.13 -14.00 4.03
CA ASN A 219 24.29 -12.89 3.54
C ASN A 219 23.19 -13.31 2.54
N GLN A 220 22.80 -14.57 2.56
CA GLN A 220 21.74 -15.13 1.74
C GLN A 220 20.69 -15.82 2.60
N LEU A 221 19.41 -15.56 2.32
CA LEU A 221 18.27 -16.21 2.94
C LEU A 221 17.58 -17.08 1.91
N SER A 222 17.36 -18.34 2.23
CA SER A 222 16.67 -19.30 1.35
C SER A 222 15.23 -19.53 1.84
N TYR A 223 14.29 -19.55 0.88
CA TYR A 223 12.87 -19.76 1.07
C TYR A 223 12.32 -20.88 0.17
N ASN A 224 13.13 -21.93 -0.01
CA ASN A 224 12.76 -23.07 -0.85
C ASN A 224 11.92 -24.06 -0.04
N TYR A 225 10.67 -23.68 0.26
CA TYR A 225 9.71 -24.51 0.93
C TYR A 225 8.92 -25.36 -0.09
N GLU A 226 8.41 -26.52 0.33
CA GLU A 226 7.55 -27.34 -0.52
C GLU A 226 6.05 -27.11 -0.24
N ASP A 227 5.72 -26.52 0.92
CA ASP A 227 4.33 -26.42 1.43
C ASP A 227 3.88 -24.98 1.75
N LYS A 228 4.81 -24.06 2.03
CA LYS A 228 4.46 -22.72 2.54
C LYS A 228 4.46 -21.62 1.49
N ASN A 229 5.09 -21.86 0.36
CA ASN A 229 5.28 -20.91 -0.75
C ASN A 229 4.53 -21.36 -2.00
N VAL A 230 3.37 -21.96 -1.83
CA VAL A 230 2.53 -22.48 -2.92
C VAL A 230 1.26 -21.67 -3.09
N PHE A 231 0.91 -21.41 -4.35
CA PHE A 231 -0.30 -20.69 -4.73
C PHE A 231 -1.15 -21.53 -5.70
N PRO A 232 -2.49 -21.43 -5.61
CA PRO A 232 -3.35 -21.99 -6.65
C PRO A 232 -2.94 -21.48 -8.03
N GLY A 233 -2.87 -22.38 -9.01
CA GLY A 233 -2.62 -22.01 -10.39
C GLY A 233 -3.74 -21.09 -10.89
N THR A 234 -3.38 -20.02 -11.58
CA THR A 234 -4.34 -19.17 -12.29
C THR A 234 -4.51 -19.71 -13.70
N ASN A 235 -5.71 -20.18 -14.02
CA ASN A 235 -6.10 -20.56 -15.39
C ASN A 235 -6.32 -19.32 -16.26
#